data_8da12747de859dfa9803df9241221387
#
_entry.id   8da12747de859dfa9803df9241221387
#
_cell.length_a   1.000
_cell.length_b   1.000
_cell.length_c   1.000
_cell.angle_alpha   90.00
_cell.angle_beta   90.00
_cell.angle_gamma   90.00
#
_symmetry.space_group_name_H-M   'P 1'
#
loop_
_entity.id
_entity.type
_entity.pdbx_description
1 polymer ?
#
loop_
_entity_poly.entity_id
_entity_poly.type
_entity_poly.pdbx_seq_one_letter_code
_entity_poly.pdbx_strand_id
1 'polypeptide(L)'
;MITEFDIHKARYSSSMWKYAGLDVVNGAGRSRKKDHLVESAYLDKDGVEQTKQGISFNPFLKSKLVGVLGSSFLRAGALNNPYRKVYDDYRHRLDNMPAHVEKSKGHKHNMAIRYMVKMFIIDLYTNWKAIEGLPAFPPYHEAKLGLNHTIKESQLSQVNHVGLDSHNPKMYQPRR
;
A
#
# COMPACT_ATOMS: atom_id res chain seq x y z
N MET A 1 -0.56 -8.57 -11.84
CA MET A 1 -1.34 -7.65 -10.96
C MET A 1 -2.57 -7.10 -11.67
N ILE A 2 -2.44 -6.59 -12.88
CA ILE A 2 -3.58 -6.02 -13.65
C ILE A 2 -4.70 -7.04 -13.84
N THR A 3 -4.38 -8.31 -14.04
CA THR A 3 -5.35 -9.40 -14.20
C THR A 3 -6.12 -9.77 -12.91
N GLU A 4 -5.62 -9.35 -11.76
CA GLU A 4 -6.20 -9.68 -10.45
C GLU A 4 -7.11 -8.57 -9.90
N PHE A 5 -6.92 -7.34 -10.34
CA PHE A 5 -7.74 -6.20 -9.96
C PHE A 5 -8.71 -5.82 -11.08
N ASP A 6 -9.95 -5.56 -10.72
CA ASP A 6 -10.94 -4.95 -11.59
C ASP A 6 -11.11 -3.49 -11.19
N ILE A 7 -10.53 -2.59 -12.00
CA ILE A 7 -10.53 -1.15 -11.72
C ILE A 7 -11.95 -0.55 -11.83
N HIS A 8 -12.82 -1.13 -12.64
CA HIS A 8 -14.19 -0.65 -12.80
C HIS A 8 -15.03 -0.92 -11.56
N LYS A 9 -14.79 -2.04 -10.86
CA LYS A 9 -15.44 -2.38 -9.58
C LYS A 9 -14.83 -1.65 -8.39
N ALA A 10 -13.60 -1.17 -8.49
CA ALA A 10 -12.91 -0.47 -7.43
C ALA A 10 -13.36 0.99 -7.34
N ARG A 11 -14.32 1.31 -6.47
CA ARG A 11 -14.75 2.69 -6.22
C ARG A 11 -13.68 3.50 -5.49
N TYR A 12 -12.96 2.89 -4.54
CA TYR A 12 -11.89 3.49 -3.75
C TYR A 12 -10.62 2.64 -3.83
N SER A 13 -9.45 3.23 -3.66
CA SER A 13 -8.20 2.48 -3.55
C SER A 13 -8.22 1.48 -2.37
N SER A 14 -8.94 1.81 -1.30
CA SER A 14 -9.15 0.92 -0.16
C SER A 14 -9.93 -0.36 -0.49
N SER A 15 -10.75 -0.38 -1.54
CA SER A 15 -11.38 -1.60 -2.04
C SER A 15 -10.32 -2.59 -2.56
N MET A 16 -9.29 -2.07 -3.24
CA MET A 16 -8.16 -2.89 -3.69
C MET A 16 -7.33 -3.43 -2.51
N TRP A 17 -7.13 -2.62 -1.44
CA TRP A 17 -6.46 -3.09 -0.22
C TRP A 17 -7.21 -4.25 0.44
N LYS A 18 -8.53 -4.10 0.56
CA LYS A 18 -9.40 -5.13 1.16
C LYS A 18 -9.33 -6.42 0.35
N TYR A 19 -9.45 -6.32 -0.96
CA TYR A 19 -9.33 -7.47 -1.87
C TYR A 19 -7.95 -8.13 -1.77
N ALA A 20 -6.87 -7.36 -1.65
CA ALA A 20 -5.52 -7.87 -1.46
C ALA A 20 -5.19 -8.30 -0.02
N GLY A 21 -6.12 -8.19 0.93
CA GLY A 21 -5.91 -8.55 2.34
C GLY A 21 -4.88 -7.69 3.06
N LEU A 22 -4.74 -6.44 2.66
CA LEU A 22 -3.83 -5.47 3.26
C LEU A 22 -4.51 -4.58 4.31
N ASP A 23 -5.81 -4.69 4.46
CA ASP A 23 -6.60 -3.97 5.46
C ASP A 23 -6.31 -4.46 6.89
N VAL A 24 -6.83 -3.70 7.85
CA VAL A 24 -6.73 -3.99 9.28
C VAL A 24 -8.12 -4.39 9.79
N VAL A 25 -8.16 -5.45 10.58
CA VAL A 25 -9.36 -5.96 11.24
C VAL A 25 -9.05 -6.09 12.72
N ASN A 26 -9.85 -5.51 13.60
CA ASN A 26 -9.67 -5.54 15.05
C ASN A 26 -8.23 -5.19 15.50
N GLY A 27 -7.66 -4.12 14.90
CA GLY A 27 -6.30 -3.68 15.21
C GLY A 27 -5.17 -4.54 14.63
N ALA A 28 -5.47 -5.66 13.97
CA ALA A 28 -4.51 -6.56 13.36
C ALA A 28 -4.63 -6.60 11.83
N GLY A 29 -3.52 -6.83 11.14
CA GLY A 29 -3.57 -7.02 9.69
C GLY A 29 -4.35 -8.26 9.31
N ARG A 30 -5.24 -8.14 8.31
CA ARG A 30 -6.11 -9.24 7.86
C ARG A 30 -5.32 -10.54 7.64
N SER A 31 -5.89 -11.64 8.10
CA SER A 31 -5.29 -12.96 8.07
C SER A 31 -6.36 -14.05 7.90
N ARG A 32 -5.97 -15.33 7.98
CA ARG A 32 -6.88 -16.47 7.96
C ARG A 32 -7.39 -16.87 9.36
N LYS A 33 -7.15 -16.05 10.37
CA LYS A 33 -7.66 -16.31 11.74
C LYS A 33 -9.18 -16.30 11.73
N LYS A 34 -9.79 -17.06 12.63
CA LYS A 34 -11.25 -17.20 12.75
C LYS A 34 -11.96 -15.85 12.83
N ASP A 35 -11.43 -14.91 13.61
CA ASP A 35 -11.99 -13.57 13.82
C ASP A 35 -11.93 -12.67 12.56
N HIS A 36 -11.21 -13.11 11.52
CA HIS A 36 -11.06 -12.38 10.26
C HIS A 36 -11.82 -13.04 9.10
N LEU A 37 -12.46 -14.19 9.35
CA LEU A 37 -13.33 -14.83 8.37
C LEU A 37 -14.62 -14.05 8.23
N VAL A 38 -15.24 -14.16 7.07
CA VAL A 38 -16.56 -13.60 6.79
C VAL A 38 -17.51 -14.72 6.40
N GLU A 39 -18.75 -14.56 6.79
CA GLU A 39 -19.81 -15.45 6.37
C GLU A 39 -20.25 -15.09 4.96
N SER A 40 -20.36 -16.07 4.09
CA SER A 40 -20.84 -15.92 2.72
C SER A 40 -21.89 -16.98 2.42
N ALA A 41 -23.02 -16.56 1.87
CA ALA A 41 -24.04 -17.45 1.36
C ALA A 41 -23.59 -18.06 0.02
N TYR A 42 -23.97 -19.31 -0.20
CA TYR A 42 -23.82 -20.01 -1.47
C TYR A 42 -24.97 -21.00 -1.64
N LEU A 43 -25.29 -21.34 -2.88
CA LEU A 43 -26.24 -22.39 -3.19
C LEU A 43 -25.49 -23.71 -3.25
N ASP A 44 -26.00 -24.73 -2.58
CA ASP A 44 -25.50 -26.10 -2.68
C ASP A 44 -25.95 -26.76 -3.98
N LYS A 45 -25.61 -28.05 -4.16
CA LYS A 45 -25.94 -28.80 -5.36
C LYS A 45 -27.44 -28.99 -5.57
N ASP A 46 -28.20 -28.91 -4.48
CA ASP A 46 -29.66 -29.09 -4.44
C ASP A 46 -30.39 -27.75 -4.54
N GLY A 47 -29.67 -26.64 -4.71
CA GLY A 47 -30.21 -25.28 -4.81
C GLY A 47 -30.63 -24.69 -3.48
N VAL A 48 -30.22 -25.30 -2.36
CA VAL A 48 -30.51 -24.79 -0.99
C VAL A 48 -29.46 -23.78 -0.60
N GLU A 49 -29.89 -22.63 -0.07
CA GLU A 49 -28.99 -21.60 0.41
C GLU A 49 -28.29 -22.06 1.69
N GLN A 50 -26.97 -22.10 1.65
CA GLN A 50 -26.10 -22.47 2.74
C GLN A 50 -25.14 -21.32 3.08
N THR A 51 -24.61 -21.27 4.30
CA THR A 51 -23.60 -20.30 4.69
C THR A 51 -22.28 -20.99 5.01
N LYS A 52 -21.17 -20.35 4.64
CA LYS A 52 -19.84 -20.81 5.00
C LYS A 52 -18.96 -19.64 5.46
N GLN A 53 -18.10 -19.91 6.42
CA GLN A 53 -17.05 -18.97 6.80
C GLN A 53 -15.84 -19.15 5.90
N GLY A 54 -15.36 -18.04 5.34
CA GLY A 54 -14.25 -18.04 4.42
C GLY A 54 -13.44 -16.75 4.46
N ILE A 55 -12.30 -16.76 3.78
CA ILE A 55 -11.46 -15.56 3.62
C ILE A 55 -12.11 -14.60 2.63
N SER A 56 -12.08 -13.31 2.95
CA SER A 56 -12.63 -12.23 2.10
C SER A 56 -11.60 -11.54 1.23
N PHE A 57 -10.43 -12.15 1.02
CA PHE A 57 -9.32 -11.56 0.27
C PHE A 57 -8.61 -12.61 -0.59
N ASN A 58 -7.86 -12.15 -1.60
CA ASN A 58 -7.04 -12.99 -2.44
C ASN A 58 -5.66 -13.24 -1.78
N PRO A 59 -5.40 -14.45 -1.21
CA PRO A 59 -4.14 -14.75 -0.52
C PRO A 59 -2.95 -14.85 -1.46
N PHE A 60 -3.17 -15.25 -2.71
CA PHE A 60 -2.13 -15.29 -3.74
C PHE A 60 -1.65 -13.88 -4.07
N LEU A 61 -2.58 -12.97 -4.35
CA LEU A 61 -2.26 -11.56 -4.60
C LEU A 61 -1.54 -10.93 -3.41
N LYS A 62 -2.00 -11.18 -2.17
CA LYS A 62 -1.33 -10.73 -0.95
C LYS A 62 0.13 -11.17 -0.91
N SER A 63 0.40 -12.45 -1.19
CA SER A 63 1.75 -13.00 -1.17
C SER A 63 2.63 -12.36 -2.25
N LYS A 64 2.10 -12.12 -3.45
CA LYS A 64 2.82 -11.43 -4.52
C LYS A 64 3.10 -9.97 -4.20
N LEU A 65 2.15 -9.26 -3.64
CA LEU A 65 2.32 -7.85 -3.27
C LEU A 65 3.31 -7.66 -2.11
N VAL A 66 3.17 -8.42 -1.04
CA VAL A 66 4.00 -8.25 0.15
C VAL A 66 5.35 -8.95 -0.02
N GLY A 67 5.35 -10.20 -0.47
CA GLY A 67 6.55 -11.02 -0.54
C GLY A 67 7.44 -10.71 -1.75
N VAL A 68 6.86 -10.51 -2.94
CA VAL A 68 7.64 -10.28 -4.17
C VAL A 68 7.84 -8.79 -4.42
N LEU A 69 6.76 -8.04 -4.60
CA LEU A 69 6.84 -6.62 -4.94
C LEU A 69 7.46 -5.81 -3.81
N GLY A 70 7.00 -6.00 -2.57
CA GLY A 70 7.53 -5.30 -1.41
C GLY A 70 9.03 -5.55 -1.23
N SER A 71 9.48 -6.80 -1.38
CA SER A 71 10.91 -7.14 -1.33
C SER A 71 11.70 -6.52 -2.49
N SER A 72 11.11 -6.41 -3.67
CA SER A 72 11.75 -5.76 -4.83
C SER A 72 11.96 -4.27 -4.58
N PHE A 73 10.97 -3.58 -4.02
CA PHE A 73 11.09 -2.18 -3.64
C PHE A 73 12.19 -1.94 -2.61
N LEU A 74 12.33 -2.84 -1.63
CA LEU A 74 13.41 -2.73 -0.64
C LEU A 74 14.78 -2.93 -1.25
N ARG A 75 14.93 -3.83 -2.21
CA ARG A 75 16.22 -4.09 -2.90
C ARG A 75 16.63 -2.99 -3.87
N ALA A 76 15.68 -2.30 -4.49
CA ALA A 76 15.96 -1.23 -5.44
C ALA A 76 16.66 0.01 -4.83
N GLY A 77 16.69 0.12 -3.49
CA GLY A 77 17.32 1.24 -2.78
C GLY A 77 16.50 2.54 -2.83
N ALA A 78 16.85 3.46 -1.93
CA ALA A 78 16.08 4.70 -1.74
C ALA A 78 16.23 5.71 -2.88
N LEU A 79 17.37 5.71 -3.56
CA LEU A 79 17.66 6.66 -4.66
C LEU A 79 16.81 6.38 -5.90
N ASN A 80 16.48 5.11 -6.15
CA ASN A 80 15.82 4.67 -7.37
C ASN A 80 14.34 4.31 -7.16
N ASN A 81 13.86 4.37 -5.91
CA ASN A 81 12.51 3.94 -5.60
C ASN A 81 11.89 4.75 -4.46
N PRO A 82 10.88 5.61 -4.75
CA PRO A 82 10.23 6.43 -3.74
C PRO A 82 9.55 5.59 -2.65
N TYR A 83 9.09 4.38 -2.96
CA TYR A 83 8.45 3.50 -1.98
C TYR A 83 9.42 2.98 -0.92
N ARG A 84 10.71 2.89 -1.21
CA ARG A 84 11.72 2.58 -0.20
C ARG A 84 11.74 3.64 0.89
N LYS A 85 11.69 4.91 0.52
CA LYS A 85 11.61 6.02 1.48
C LYS A 85 10.33 5.93 2.33
N VAL A 86 9.19 5.62 1.74
CA VAL A 86 7.92 5.40 2.46
C VAL A 86 8.06 4.30 3.51
N TYR A 87 8.75 3.21 3.18
CA TYR A 87 9.03 2.13 4.13
C TYR A 87 9.91 2.61 5.28
N ASP A 88 11.03 3.29 4.99
CA ASP A 88 12.01 3.74 5.99
C ASP A 88 11.37 4.76 6.95
N ASP A 89 10.63 5.74 6.43
CA ASP A 89 9.94 6.76 7.22
C ASP A 89 8.88 6.12 8.15
N TYR A 90 8.08 5.19 7.62
CA TYR A 90 7.07 4.50 8.44
C TYR A 90 7.71 3.57 9.47
N ARG A 91 8.80 2.90 9.12
CA ARG A 91 9.56 2.06 10.05
C ARG A 91 10.14 2.89 11.19
N HIS A 92 10.77 4.03 10.89
CA HIS A 92 11.27 4.97 11.89
C HIS A 92 10.15 5.45 12.81
N ARG A 93 8.98 5.79 12.26
CA ARG A 93 7.80 6.15 13.05
C ARG A 93 7.39 5.03 14.01
N LEU A 94 7.31 3.78 13.54
CA LEU A 94 6.95 2.63 14.38
C LEU A 94 7.96 2.37 15.50
N ASP A 95 9.24 2.62 15.26
CA ASP A 95 10.30 2.43 16.26
C ASP A 95 10.23 3.47 17.38
N ASN A 96 9.71 4.67 17.09
CA ASN A 96 9.60 5.78 18.04
C ASN A 96 8.20 5.93 18.69
N MET A 97 7.20 5.12 18.26
CA MET A 97 5.85 5.21 18.85
C MET A 97 5.74 4.35 20.11
N PRO A 98 5.35 4.92 21.29
CA PRO A 98 5.16 4.15 22.53
C PRO A 98 4.25 2.92 22.37
N ALA A 99 3.17 3.04 21.58
CA ALA A 99 2.22 1.97 21.32
C ALA A 99 2.82 0.74 20.57
N HIS A 100 4.04 0.88 20.06
CA HIS A 100 4.70 -0.15 19.27
C HIS A 100 6.06 -0.60 19.83
N VAL A 101 6.47 -0.08 21.00
CA VAL A 101 7.77 -0.41 21.62
C VAL A 101 7.93 -1.92 21.80
N GLU A 102 6.92 -2.60 22.32
CA GLU A 102 6.95 -4.04 22.60
C GLU A 102 6.86 -4.94 21.36
N LYS A 103 6.54 -4.38 20.20
CA LYS A 103 6.44 -5.18 18.98
C LYS A 103 7.82 -5.59 18.47
N SER A 104 7.96 -6.87 18.11
CA SER A 104 9.22 -7.39 17.55
C SER A 104 9.63 -6.64 16.27
N LYS A 105 10.95 -6.64 16.00
CA LYS A 105 11.52 -6.05 14.77
C LYS A 105 10.86 -6.59 13.50
N GLY A 106 10.58 -7.90 13.46
CA GLY A 106 9.90 -8.54 12.34
C GLY A 106 8.43 -8.10 12.20
N HIS A 107 7.71 -7.90 13.31
CA HIS A 107 6.35 -7.39 13.27
C HIS A 107 6.31 -5.96 12.70
N LYS A 108 7.17 -5.07 13.19
CA LYS A 108 7.30 -3.69 12.69
C LYS A 108 7.70 -3.67 11.20
N HIS A 109 8.61 -4.56 10.78
CA HIS A 109 8.99 -4.73 9.38
C HIS A 109 7.78 -5.09 8.50
N ASN A 110 7.00 -6.08 8.92
CA ASN A 110 5.78 -6.47 8.19
C ASN A 110 4.72 -5.36 8.14
N MET A 111 4.61 -4.55 9.19
CA MET A 111 3.73 -3.37 9.19
C MET A 111 4.21 -2.35 8.15
N ALA A 112 5.51 -2.06 8.12
CA ALA A 112 6.09 -1.09 7.20
C ALA A 112 5.99 -1.53 5.73
N ILE A 113 6.25 -2.80 5.41
CA ILE A 113 6.03 -3.33 4.05
C ILE A 113 4.57 -3.18 3.63
N ARG A 114 3.62 -3.54 4.49
CA ARG A 114 2.19 -3.40 4.17
C ARG A 114 1.79 -1.95 3.92
N TYR A 115 2.32 -1.03 4.70
CA TYR A 115 2.08 0.40 4.51
C TYR A 115 2.64 0.89 3.17
N MET A 116 3.89 0.56 2.87
CA MET A 116 4.53 0.88 1.60
C MET A 116 3.75 0.35 0.40
N VAL A 117 3.31 -0.90 0.46
CA VAL A 117 2.50 -1.51 -0.62
C VAL A 117 1.13 -0.84 -0.76
N LYS A 118 0.53 -0.37 0.33
CA LYS A 118 -0.72 0.42 0.26
C LYS A 118 -0.52 1.74 -0.48
N MET A 119 0.59 2.43 -0.24
CA MET A 119 0.90 3.68 -0.96
C MET A 119 1.07 3.41 -2.46
N PHE A 120 1.82 2.36 -2.82
CA PHE A 120 1.90 1.92 -4.21
C PHE A 120 0.51 1.62 -4.83
N ILE A 121 -0.40 0.98 -4.10
CA ILE A 121 -1.75 0.68 -4.61
C ILE A 121 -2.57 1.96 -4.80
N ILE A 122 -2.40 2.99 -3.97
CA ILE A 122 -3.05 4.29 -4.18
C ILE A 122 -2.59 4.90 -5.51
N ASP A 123 -1.27 4.93 -5.74
CA ASP A 123 -0.72 5.49 -6.97
C ASP A 123 -1.15 4.68 -8.20
N LEU A 124 -1.09 3.34 -8.10
CA LEU A 124 -1.58 2.45 -9.15
C LEU A 124 -3.06 2.72 -9.46
N TYR A 125 -3.91 2.81 -8.44
CA TYR A 125 -5.34 3.08 -8.59
C TYR A 125 -5.58 4.43 -9.28
N THR A 126 -4.92 5.48 -8.82
CA THR A 126 -5.09 6.84 -9.32
C THR A 126 -4.67 6.94 -10.79
N ASN A 127 -3.48 6.41 -11.11
CA ASN A 127 -2.97 6.41 -12.48
C ASN A 127 -3.83 5.54 -13.41
N TRP A 128 -4.26 4.37 -12.95
CA TRP A 128 -5.11 3.49 -13.76
C TRP A 128 -6.48 4.11 -14.03
N LYS A 129 -7.12 4.72 -13.01
CA LYS A 129 -8.36 5.47 -13.20
C LYS A 129 -8.21 6.60 -14.20
N ALA A 130 -7.08 7.32 -14.17
CA ALA A 130 -6.80 8.39 -15.13
C ALA A 130 -6.64 7.86 -16.56
N ILE A 131 -5.95 6.73 -16.76
CA ILE A 131 -5.80 6.09 -18.07
C ILE A 131 -7.16 5.66 -18.64
N GLU A 132 -8.04 5.12 -17.81
CA GLU A 132 -9.38 4.68 -18.20
C GLU A 132 -10.42 5.82 -18.28
N GLY A 133 -10.02 7.07 -18.01
CA GLY A 133 -10.94 8.21 -18.00
C GLY A 133 -12.00 8.13 -16.89
N LEU A 134 -11.72 7.40 -15.82
CA LEU A 134 -12.64 7.17 -14.70
C LEU A 134 -12.33 8.11 -13.53
N PRO A 135 -13.33 8.54 -12.75
CA PRO A 135 -13.10 9.35 -11.56
C PRO A 135 -12.33 8.54 -10.50
N ALA A 136 -11.24 9.13 -9.97
CA ALA A 136 -10.49 8.60 -8.84
C ALA A 136 -10.99 9.25 -7.53
N PHE A 137 -11.21 8.42 -6.51
CA PHE A 137 -11.59 8.88 -5.18
C PHE A 137 -10.50 8.53 -4.17
N PRO A 138 -10.24 9.39 -3.16
CA PRO A 138 -9.30 9.07 -2.09
C PRO A 138 -9.75 7.80 -1.34
N PRO A 139 -8.87 7.19 -0.52
CA PRO A 139 -9.24 6.03 0.28
C PRO A 139 -10.51 6.27 1.09
N TYR A 140 -11.33 5.26 1.31
CA TYR A 140 -12.64 5.38 1.97
C TYR A 140 -12.59 6.12 3.31
N HIS A 141 -11.57 5.85 4.12
CA HIS A 141 -11.41 6.50 5.43
C HIS A 141 -11.13 8.01 5.32
N GLU A 142 -10.48 8.46 4.26
CA GLU A 142 -10.29 9.88 3.98
C GLU A 142 -11.57 10.50 3.41
N ALA A 143 -12.18 9.82 2.42
CA ALA A 143 -13.36 10.30 1.73
C ALA A 143 -14.61 10.38 2.62
N LYS A 144 -14.75 9.48 3.61
CA LYS A 144 -15.96 9.33 4.41
C LYS A 144 -15.78 9.57 5.89
N LEU A 145 -14.59 9.35 6.43
CA LEU A 145 -14.32 9.48 7.86
C LEU A 145 -13.45 10.69 8.21
N GLY A 146 -13.00 11.46 7.21
CA GLY A 146 -12.15 12.64 7.40
C GLY A 146 -10.78 12.34 8.02
N LEU A 147 -10.35 11.07 8.03
CA LEU A 147 -9.09 10.63 8.60
C LEU A 147 -7.99 10.75 7.56
N ASN A 148 -7.23 11.82 7.59
CA ASN A 148 -6.10 12.01 6.69
C ASN A 148 -4.95 11.05 7.05
N HIS A 149 -4.70 10.09 6.17
CA HIS A 149 -3.51 9.23 6.21
C HIS A 149 -2.41 9.69 5.25
N THR A 150 -2.70 10.68 4.43
CA THR A 150 -1.74 11.27 3.50
C THR A 150 -0.61 11.93 4.30
N ILE A 151 0.61 11.57 3.98
CA ILE A 151 1.79 12.41 4.27
C ILE A 151 1.44 13.77 3.67
N LYS A 152 1.36 14.80 4.52
CA LYS A 152 1.01 16.15 4.07
C LYS A 152 1.88 16.47 2.85
N GLU A 153 1.28 16.84 1.73
CA GLU A 153 1.95 17.26 0.49
C GLU A 153 3.03 18.33 0.70
N SER A 154 2.99 19.03 1.85
CA SER A 154 4.04 19.95 2.29
C SER A 154 5.44 19.32 2.42
N GLN A 155 5.57 18.00 2.43
CA GLN A 155 6.87 17.34 2.45
C GLN A 155 7.32 16.85 1.05
N LEU A 156 6.40 16.68 0.10
CA LEU A 156 6.74 16.35 -1.29
C LEU A 156 7.15 17.58 -2.10
N SER A 157 6.55 18.74 -1.84
CA SER A 157 6.91 20.00 -2.52
C SER A 157 8.29 20.53 -2.14
N GLN A 158 8.81 20.19 -0.96
CA GLN A 158 10.16 20.58 -0.55
C GLN A 158 11.27 19.76 -1.23
N VAL A 159 10.98 18.57 -1.71
CA VAL A 159 11.96 17.73 -2.42
C VAL A 159 12.14 18.17 -3.89
N ASN A 160 11.12 18.78 -4.50
CA ASN A 160 11.18 19.24 -5.88
C ASN A 160 11.83 20.63 -6.05
N HIS A 161 12.08 21.38 -4.97
CA HIS A 161 12.73 22.70 -5.06
C HIS A 161 14.25 22.70 -4.77
N VAL A 162 14.83 21.58 -4.36
CA VAL A 162 16.29 21.50 -4.09
C VAL A 162 17.11 21.04 -5.30
N GLY A 163 16.47 20.74 -6.44
CA GLY A 163 17.10 20.14 -7.62
C GLY A 163 17.39 21.07 -8.79
N LEU A 164 17.14 22.40 -8.71
CA LEU A 164 17.24 23.28 -9.88
C LEU A 164 17.96 24.62 -9.64
N ASP A 165 18.96 24.66 -8.76
CA ASP A 165 19.87 25.83 -8.73
C ASP A 165 21.28 25.38 -8.39
N SER A 166 22.07 25.16 -9.43
CA SER A 166 23.48 25.59 -9.54
C SER A 166 24.08 25.13 -10.86
N HIS A 167 23.86 25.97 -11.86
CA HIS A 167 24.76 26.07 -13.00
C HIS A 167 26.11 26.58 -12.46
N ASN A 168 27.10 25.69 -12.34
CA ASN A 168 28.50 26.12 -12.20
C ASN A 168 29.36 25.40 -13.25
N PRO A 169 29.71 26.05 -14.36
CA PRO A 169 30.61 25.48 -15.35
C PRO A 169 32.05 25.63 -14.86
N LYS A 170 32.62 24.64 -14.18
CA LYS A 170 34.10 24.55 -14.02
C LYS A 170 34.65 23.60 -15.06
N MET A 171 35.19 24.21 -16.08
CA MET A 171 36.22 23.82 -17.02
C MET A 171 36.90 22.47 -16.75
N TYR A 172 36.69 21.57 -17.69
CA TYR A 172 37.54 20.40 -17.93
C TYR A 172 38.83 20.87 -18.61
N GLN A 173 40.01 20.71 -17.99
CA GLN A 173 41.32 20.80 -18.63
C GLN A 173 41.88 19.38 -18.83
N PRO A 174 42.22 19.00 -20.08
CA PRO A 174 42.88 17.70 -20.30
C PRO A 174 44.36 17.79 -19.93
N ARG A 175 44.86 16.82 -19.19
CA ARG A 175 46.31 16.68 -18.95
C ARG A 175 46.95 16.10 -20.20
N ARG A 176 48.09 16.72 -20.57
CA ARG A 176 49.02 16.20 -21.52
C ARG A 176 49.81 15.01 -20.93
#